data_2c1c63db0609d6d62435f79e800d39c4
#
_entry.id   2c1c63db0609d6d62435f79e800d39c4
#
_cell.length_a   1.000
_cell.length_b   1.000
_cell.length_c   1.000
_cell.angle_alpha   90.00
_cell.angle_beta   90.00
_cell.angle_gamma   90.00
#
_symmetry.space_group_name_H-M   'P 1'
#
loop_
_entity.id
_entity.type
_entity.pdbx_description
1 polymer ?
#
loop_
_entity_poly.entity_id
_entity_poly.type
_entity_poly.pdbx_seq_one_letter_code
_entity_poly.pdbx_strand_id
1 'polypeptide(L)'
;MKPISSRQVTCLLLVVLSGWSLTMTAQDGRDGWIALLLAGLCSLPVTALCCLACERMPQGDWFQLPRAAFGARGGTLYVWVLAAISLWSLCMTVLSGVIFLRTVSGGIWPVWLLTAALLVCAAAAAHRGVQPLVLWMQPMVWLVVLALLVSLVLSWKQLNFYELRPVLSDGVKDLPKRVYLLLSVPFGEVFYAAAVLGGRGTRIRNGLLRACV
;
A
#
# COMPACT_ATOMS: atom_id res chain seq x y z
N MET A 1 8.62 24.74 -2.85
CA MET A 1 8.61 23.38 -2.27
C MET A 1 9.77 22.57 -2.84
N LYS A 2 10.57 21.87 -2.00
CA LYS A 2 11.66 21.01 -2.50
C LYS A 2 11.09 19.84 -3.30
N PRO A 3 11.65 19.49 -4.45
CA PRO A 3 11.17 18.36 -5.24
C PRO A 3 11.38 17.05 -4.47
N ILE A 4 10.35 16.20 -4.45
CA ILE A 4 10.42 14.87 -3.85
C ILE A 4 11.38 14.01 -4.67
N SER A 5 12.35 13.37 -4.01
CA SER A 5 13.31 12.51 -4.68
C SER A 5 12.72 11.13 -4.97
N SER A 6 13.21 10.46 -6.03
CA SER A 6 12.82 9.09 -6.38
C SER A 6 13.00 8.12 -5.20
N ARG A 7 14.09 8.27 -4.43
CA ARG A 7 14.36 7.46 -3.23
C ARG A 7 13.27 7.60 -2.15
N GLN A 8 12.76 8.82 -1.96
CA GLN A 8 11.71 9.08 -0.99
C GLN A 8 10.38 8.44 -1.40
N VAL A 9 10.06 8.46 -2.70
CA VAL A 9 8.89 7.75 -3.25
C VAL A 9 9.01 6.25 -3.02
N THR A 10 10.17 5.67 -3.29
CA THR A 10 10.43 4.25 -3.03
C THR A 10 10.23 3.90 -1.55
N CYS A 11 10.77 4.70 -0.62
CA CYS A 11 10.58 4.47 0.82
C CYS A 11 9.10 4.54 1.23
N LEU A 12 8.34 5.51 0.73
CA LEU A 12 6.91 5.60 0.99
C LEU A 12 6.18 4.33 0.57
N LEU A 13 6.41 3.89 -0.66
CA LEU A 13 5.74 2.71 -1.21
C LEU A 13 6.15 1.43 -0.49
N LEU A 14 7.44 1.27 -0.16
CA LEU A 14 7.91 0.10 0.60
C LEU A 14 7.23 -0.01 1.96
N VAL A 15 7.06 1.09 2.69
CA VAL A 15 6.36 1.07 3.99
C VAL A 15 4.89 0.71 3.81
N VAL A 16 4.21 1.31 2.84
CA VAL A 16 2.79 1.06 2.57
C VAL A 16 2.58 -0.39 2.14
N LEU A 17 3.32 -0.86 1.15
CA LEU A 17 3.20 -2.22 0.63
C LEU A 17 3.58 -3.28 1.68
N SER A 18 4.65 -3.06 2.47
CA SER A 18 5.07 -4.02 3.49
C SER A 18 4.02 -4.17 4.59
N GLY A 19 3.42 -3.08 5.05
CA GLY A 19 2.39 -3.13 6.09
C GLY A 19 1.19 -3.99 5.70
N TRP A 20 0.63 -3.76 4.54
CA TRP A 20 -0.52 -4.52 4.04
C TRP A 20 -0.17 -5.97 3.65
N SER A 21 0.95 -6.17 2.98
CA SER A 21 1.39 -7.51 2.56
C SER A 21 1.60 -8.43 3.74
N LEU A 22 2.25 -7.95 4.81
CA LEU A 22 2.50 -8.74 6.01
C LEU A 22 1.20 -9.08 6.75
N THR A 23 0.26 -8.15 6.86
CA THR A 23 -1.01 -8.40 7.55
C THR A 23 -1.90 -9.37 6.78
N MET A 24 -1.94 -9.29 5.47
CA MET A 24 -2.75 -10.18 4.63
C MET A 24 -2.17 -11.58 4.55
N THR A 25 -0.85 -11.72 4.34
CA THR A 25 -0.20 -13.04 4.27
C THR A 25 -0.25 -13.79 5.59
N ALA A 26 -0.21 -13.09 6.72
CA ALA A 26 -0.34 -13.71 8.04
C ALA A 26 -1.72 -14.37 8.26
N GLN A 27 -2.76 -13.89 7.57
CA GLN A 27 -4.12 -14.45 7.65
C GLN A 27 -4.36 -15.59 6.64
N ASP A 28 -3.56 -15.68 5.58
CA ASP A 28 -3.76 -16.61 4.46
C ASP A 28 -3.20 -18.03 4.70
N GLY A 29 -2.69 -18.33 5.88
CA GLY A 29 -2.15 -19.65 6.21
C GLY A 29 -0.81 -19.95 5.51
N ARG A 30 -0.52 -21.24 5.28
CA ARG A 30 0.78 -21.70 4.78
C ARG A 30 1.12 -21.25 3.37
N ASP A 31 0.12 -21.13 2.52
CA ASP A 31 0.30 -20.81 1.07
C ASP A 31 0.27 -19.30 0.78
N GLY A 32 0.17 -18.44 1.82
CA GLY A 32 0.12 -16.98 1.68
C GLY A 32 1.32 -16.39 0.93
N TRP A 33 2.51 -16.96 1.09
CA TRP A 33 3.71 -16.51 0.39
C TRP A 33 3.64 -16.71 -1.14
N ILE A 34 2.98 -17.80 -1.61
CA ILE A 34 2.78 -18.06 -3.05
C ILE A 34 1.83 -17.02 -3.62
N ALA A 35 0.73 -16.75 -2.91
CA ALA A 35 -0.23 -15.74 -3.31
C ALA A 35 0.42 -14.34 -3.38
N LEU A 36 1.32 -14.02 -2.44
CA LEU A 36 2.06 -12.76 -2.43
C LEU A 36 3.00 -12.64 -3.62
N LEU A 37 3.78 -13.69 -3.94
CA LEU A 37 4.67 -13.68 -5.10
C LEU A 37 3.90 -13.53 -6.42
N LEU A 38 2.79 -14.26 -6.57
CA LEU A 38 1.95 -14.16 -7.76
C LEU A 38 1.28 -12.78 -7.86
N ALA A 39 0.77 -12.23 -6.77
CA ALA A 39 0.22 -10.89 -6.74
C ALA A 39 1.28 -9.83 -7.10
N GLY A 40 2.50 -9.96 -6.58
CA GLY A 40 3.63 -9.12 -6.95
C GLY A 40 3.93 -9.16 -8.45
N LEU A 41 4.02 -10.34 -9.04
CA LEU A 41 4.23 -10.51 -10.48
C LEU A 41 3.07 -9.89 -11.31
N CYS A 42 1.83 -10.15 -10.91
CA CYS A 42 0.64 -9.60 -11.57
C CYS A 42 0.53 -8.07 -11.40
N SER A 43 1.13 -7.49 -10.37
CA SER A 43 1.13 -6.04 -10.16
C SER A 43 2.08 -5.29 -11.10
N LEU A 44 3.11 -5.96 -11.65
CA LEU A 44 4.10 -5.32 -12.51
C LEU A 44 3.49 -4.64 -13.75
N PRO A 45 2.60 -5.30 -14.53
CA PRO A 45 1.97 -4.65 -15.69
C PRO A 45 1.07 -3.47 -15.27
N VAL A 46 0.38 -3.58 -14.14
CA VAL A 46 -0.47 -2.49 -13.62
C VAL A 46 0.41 -1.28 -13.24
N THR A 47 1.50 -1.53 -12.52
CA THR A 47 2.47 -0.50 -12.15
C THR A 47 3.12 0.13 -13.39
N ALA A 48 3.46 -0.66 -14.40
CA ALA A 48 4.01 -0.15 -15.66
C ALA A 48 3.01 0.76 -16.39
N LEU A 49 1.72 0.39 -16.43
CA LEU A 49 0.66 1.23 -16.99
C LEU A 49 0.49 2.55 -16.20
N CYS A 50 0.52 2.49 -14.88
CA CYS A 50 0.50 3.69 -14.04
C CYS A 50 1.70 4.60 -14.31
N CYS A 51 2.90 4.03 -14.48
CA CYS A 51 4.10 4.78 -14.83
C CYS A 51 3.99 5.46 -16.20
N LEU A 52 3.50 4.74 -17.21
CA LEU A 52 3.27 5.29 -18.56
C LEU A 52 2.21 6.39 -18.54
N ALA A 53 1.14 6.23 -17.77
CA ALA A 53 0.14 7.26 -17.58
C ALA A 53 0.76 8.52 -16.95
N CYS A 54 1.57 8.36 -15.89
CA CYS A 54 2.26 9.47 -15.24
C CYS A 54 3.23 10.22 -16.19
N GLU A 55 3.88 9.52 -17.11
CA GLU A 55 4.80 10.14 -18.09
C GLU A 55 4.08 10.99 -19.12
N ARG A 56 2.92 10.54 -19.55
CA ARG A 56 2.12 11.23 -20.58
C ARG A 56 1.30 12.39 -20.03
N MET A 57 1.30 12.58 -18.72
CA MET A 57 0.61 13.71 -18.12
C MET A 57 1.35 15.01 -18.37
N PRO A 58 0.70 16.03 -18.93
CA PRO A 58 1.19 17.39 -18.84
C PRO A 58 1.36 17.75 -17.36
N GLN A 59 2.33 18.61 -17.05
CA GLN A 59 2.60 19.09 -15.68
C GLN A 59 1.33 19.73 -15.09
N GLY A 60 0.45 18.93 -14.53
CA GLY A 60 -0.85 19.36 -14.06
C GLY A 60 -1.49 18.32 -13.14
N ASP A 61 -2.62 18.67 -12.59
CA ASP A 61 -3.42 17.83 -11.69
C ASP A 61 -3.81 16.51 -12.36
N TRP A 62 -3.55 15.42 -11.67
CA TRP A 62 -4.08 14.09 -12.01
C TRP A 62 -5.59 14.12 -12.28
N PHE A 63 -6.31 15.01 -11.61
CA PHE A 63 -7.75 15.19 -11.76
C PHE A 63 -8.19 15.89 -13.07
N GLN A 64 -7.27 16.54 -13.79
CA GLN A 64 -7.58 17.17 -15.08
C GLN A 64 -7.62 16.17 -16.22
N LEU A 65 -6.89 15.06 -16.10
CA LEU A 65 -6.79 14.03 -17.13
C LEU A 65 -8.16 13.37 -17.45
N PRO A 66 -8.95 12.94 -16.48
CA PRO A 66 -10.29 12.43 -16.75
C PRO A 66 -11.22 13.48 -17.36
N ARG A 67 -11.06 14.74 -17.00
CA ARG A 67 -11.83 15.84 -17.60
C ARG A 67 -11.46 16.09 -19.06
N ALA A 68 -10.18 15.94 -19.40
CA ALA A 68 -9.72 16.05 -20.78
C ALA A 68 -10.18 14.86 -21.63
N ALA A 69 -10.21 13.64 -21.05
CA ALA A 69 -10.58 12.42 -21.76
C ALA A 69 -12.09 12.23 -21.90
N PHE A 70 -12.87 12.50 -20.84
CA PHE A 70 -14.31 12.21 -20.76
C PHE A 70 -15.21 13.47 -20.76
N GLY A 71 -14.61 14.64 -20.95
CA GLY A 71 -15.31 15.91 -20.84
C GLY A 71 -15.64 16.31 -19.40
N ALA A 72 -16.26 17.50 -19.23
CA ALA A 72 -16.48 18.08 -17.90
C ALA A 72 -17.38 17.21 -16.99
N ARG A 73 -18.46 16.66 -17.53
CA ARG A 73 -19.40 15.83 -16.76
C ARG A 73 -18.81 14.46 -16.42
N GLY A 74 -18.22 13.77 -17.43
CA GLY A 74 -17.61 12.45 -17.22
C GLY A 74 -16.40 12.52 -16.29
N GLY A 75 -15.57 13.53 -16.42
CA GLY A 75 -14.45 13.76 -15.52
C GLY A 75 -14.87 14.03 -14.09
N THR A 76 -15.94 14.79 -13.87
CA THR A 76 -16.47 15.03 -12.51
C THR A 76 -17.01 13.73 -11.89
N LEU A 77 -17.78 12.94 -12.65
CA LEU A 77 -18.24 11.63 -12.17
C LEU A 77 -17.08 10.71 -11.77
N TYR A 78 -16.04 10.65 -12.60
CA TYR A 78 -14.84 9.86 -12.32
C TYR A 78 -14.16 10.29 -11.01
N VAL A 79 -14.04 11.60 -10.75
CA VAL A 79 -13.46 12.13 -9.50
C VAL A 79 -14.30 11.73 -8.30
N TRP A 80 -15.63 11.77 -8.39
CA TRP A 80 -16.53 11.32 -7.32
C TRP A 80 -16.39 9.82 -7.04
N VAL A 81 -16.29 9.00 -8.06
CA VAL A 81 -16.05 7.55 -7.92
C VAL A 81 -14.70 7.29 -7.23
N LEU A 82 -13.64 7.97 -7.66
CA LEU A 82 -12.33 7.87 -7.02
C LEU A 82 -12.37 8.31 -5.55
N ALA A 83 -13.07 9.39 -5.24
CA ALA A 83 -13.23 9.86 -3.87
C ALA A 83 -13.96 8.84 -3.00
N ALA A 84 -15.02 8.22 -3.52
CA ALA A 84 -15.75 7.16 -2.82
C ALA A 84 -14.88 5.92 -2.56
N ILE A 85 -14.11 5.47 -3.55
CA ILE A 85 -13.18 4.35 -3.41
C ILE A 85 -12.07 4.68 -2.40
N SER A 86 -11.53 5.91 -2.44
CA SER A 86 -10.51 6.36 -1.48
C SER A 86 -11.04 6.41 -0.05
N LEU A 87 -12.28 6.86 0.13
CA LEU A 87 -12.95 6.86 1.44
C LEU A 87 -13.16 5.43 1.95
N TRP A 88 -13.60 4.53 1.08
CA TRP A 88 -13.73 3.11 1.41
C TRP A 88 -12.39 2.50 1.83
N SER A 89 -11.31 2.75 1.07
CA SER A 89 -9.96 2.29 1.40
C SER A 89 -9.50 2.84 2.76
N LEU A 90 -9.74 4.12 3.04
CA LEU A 90 -9.45 4.72 4.34
C LEU A 90 -10.18 4.01 5.48
N CYS A 91 -11.48 3.73 5.33
CA CYS A 91 -12.26 3.02 6.34
C CYS A 91 -11.68 1.62 6.61
N MET A 92 -11.31 0.88 5.56
CA MET A 92 -10.71 -0.45 5.69
C MET A 92 -9.34 -0.39 6.37
N THR A 93 -8.50 0.58 6.02
CA THR A 93 -7.19 0.80 6.63
C THR A 93 -7.31 1.12 8.13
N VAL A 94 -8.21 2.03 8.49
CA VAL A 94 -8.48 2.37 9.89
C VAL A 94 -8.99 1.18 10.66
N LEU A 95 -9.94 0.43 10.10
CA LEU A 95 -10.49 -0.78 10.73
C LEU A 95 -9.40 -1.82 11.00
N SER A 96 -8.57 -2.11 10.01
CA SER A 96 -7.45 -3.05 10.14
C SER A 96 -6.43 -2.58 11.19
N GLY A 97 -6.11 -1.28 11.20
CA GLY A 97 -5.23 -0.68 12.20
C GLY A 97 -5.80 -0.79 13.62
N VAL A 98 -7.10 -0.56 13.79
CA VAL A 98 -7.78 -0.70 15.09
C VAL A 98 -7.77 -2.16 15.57
N ILE A 99 -8.06 -3.12 14.69
CA ILE A 99 -8.02 -4.55 15.01
C ILE A 99 -6.61 -4.94 15.44
N PHE A 100 -5.60 -4.53 14.69
CA PHE A 100 -4.20 -4.79 15.02
C PHE A 100 -3.81 -4.21 16.38
N LEU A 101 -4.07 -2.92 16.63
CA LEU A 101 -3.75 -2.26 17.89
C LEU A 101 -4.48 -2.90 19.07
N ARG A 102 -5.73 -3.29 18.88
CA ARG A 102 -6.51 -3.98 19.90
C ARG A 102 -5.93 -5.35 20.23
N THR A 103 -5.49 -6.10 19.23
CA THR A 103 -4.84 -7.40 19.42
C THR A 103 -3.53 -7.26 20.19
N VAL A 104 -2.67 -6.31 19.78
CA VAL A 104 -1.38 -6.06 20.43
C VAL A 104 -1.54 -5.54 21.86
N SER A 105 -2.56 -4.71 22.12
CA SER A 105 -2.83 -4.16 23.45
C SER A 105 -3.61 -5.12 24.39
N GLY A 106 -3.87 -6.35 23.96
CA GLY A 106 -4.65 -7.31 24.74
C GLY A 106 -6.11 -6.89 24.97
N GLY A 107 -6.66 -6.03 24.13
CA GLY A 107 -8.05 -5.57 24.22
C GLY A 107 -8.34 -4.49 25.28
N ILE A 108 -7.30 -3.95 25.92
CA ILE A 108 -7.45 -2.96 27.02
C ILE A 108 -8.14 -1.68 26.53
N TRP A 109 -7.83 -1.24 25.31
CA TRP A 109 -8.33 0.03 24.78
C TRP A 109 -9.66 -0.11 24.03
N PRO A 110 -10.63 0.77 24.28
CA PRO A 110 -11.91 0.75 23.58
C PRO A 110 -11.73 1.11 22.09
N VAL A 111 -12.50 0.43 21.22
CA VAL A 111 -12.42 0.58 19.77
C VAL A 111 -12.59 2.03 19.31
N TRP A 112 -13.53 2.75 19.91
CA TRP A 112 -13.80 4.15 19.53
C TRP A 112 -12.60 5.08 19.78
N LEU A 113 -11.84 4.86 20.87
CA LEU A 113 -10.67 5.65 21.22
C LEU A 113 -9.54 5.42 20.19
N LEU A 114 -9.27 4.14 19.85
CA LEU A 114 -8.28 3.78 18.85
C LEU A 114 -8.64 4.35 17.46
N THR A 115 -9.92 4.24 17.09
CA THR A 115 -10.44 4.81 15.84
C THR A 115 -10.25 6.33 15.80
N ALA A 116 -10.64 7.03 16.86
CA ALA A 116 -10.51 8.47 16.96
C ALA A 116 -9.03 8.90 16.88
N ALA A 117 -8.14 8.22 17.61
CA ALA A 117 -6.70 8.51 17.57
C ALA A 117 -6.12 8.34 16.17
N LEU A 118 -6.42 7.24 15.47
CA LEU A 118 -5.95 7.02 14.10
C LEU A 118 -6.49 8.07 13.14
N LEU A 119 -7.78 8.44 13.23
CA LEU A 119 -8.37 9.47 12.38
C LEU A 119 -7.76 10.85 12.63
N VAL A 120 -7.51 11.21 13.89
CA VAL A 120 -6.83 12.46 14.24
C VAL A 120 -5.40 12.48 13.68
N CYS A 121 -4.64 11.39 13.81
CA CYS A 121 -3.31 11.28 13.23
C CYS A 121 -3.35 11.39 11.71
N ALA A 122 -4.29 10.71 11.05
CA ALA A 122 -4.46 10.78 9.60
C ALA A 122 -4.83 12.19 9.13
N ALA A 123 -5.77 12.85 9.82
CA ALA A 123 -6.17 14.23 9.52
C ALA A 123 -5.01 15.22 9.72
N ALA A 124 -4.25 15.09 10.80
CA ALA A 124 -3.07 15.91 11.06
C ALA A 124 -1.98 15.70 9.98
N ALA A 125 -1.76 14.47 9.54
CA ALA A 125 -0.83 14.17 8.46
C ALA A 125 -1.31 14.77 7.13
N ALA A 126 -2.59 14.61 6.80
CA ALA A 126 -3.19 15.17 5.58
C ALA A 126 -3.12 16.70 5.56
N HIS A 127 -3.38 17.35 6.69
CA HIS A 127 -3.31 18.82 6.80
C HIS A 127 -1.89 19.37 6.58
N ARG A 128 -0.86 18.64 7.01
CA ARG A 128 0.56 19.03 6.80
C ARG A 128 1.03 18.79 5.37
N GLY A 129 0.27 18.06 4.57
CA GLY A 129 0.58 17.75 3.19
C GLY A 129 1.55 16.57 3.01
N VAL A 130 1.80 16.24 1.75
CA VAL A 130 2.54 15.01 1.36
C VAL A 130 4.03 15.10 1.69
N GLN A 131 4.62 16.29 1.68
CA GLN A 131 6.07 16.46 1.82
C GLN A 131 6.61 16.03 3.19
N PRO A 132 6.03 16.45 4.33
CA PRO A 132 6.43 15.94 5.65
C PRO A 132 6.19 14.44 5.79
N LEU A 133 5.08 13.93 5.24
CA LEU A 133 4.77 12.49 5.27
C LEU A 133 5.89 11.68 4.63
N VAL A 134 6.32 12.06 3.43
CA VAL A 134 7.40 11.38 2.69
C VAL A 134 8.74 11.43 3.43
N LEU A 135 9.03 12.54 4.13
CA LEU A 135 10.23 12.65 4.96
C LEU A 135 10.19 11.70 6.16
N TRP A 136 9.03 11.55 6.79
CA TRP A 136 8.83 10.62 7.91
C TRP A 136 8.91 9.16 7.49
N MET A 137 8.54 8.81 6.25
CA MET A 137 8.62 7.43 5.77
C MET A 137 10.05 6.91 5.63
N GLN A 138 11.02 7.80 5.42
CA GLN A 138 12.41 7.40 5.26
C GLN A 138 13.01 6.71 6.51
N PRO A 139 12.89 7.23 7.75
CA PRO A 139 13.30 6.50 8.94
C PRO A 139 12.39 5.28 9.23
N MET A 140 11.10 5.33 8.86
CA MET A 140 10.19 4.20 9.06
C MET A 140 10.61 2.94 8.31
N VAL A 141 11.18 3.06 7.10
CA VAL A 141 11.73 1.90 6.36
C VAL A 141 12.77 1.18 7.21
N TRP A 142 13.71 1.91 7.82
CA TRP A 142 14.74 1.31 8.65
C TRP A 142 14.17 0.64 9.89
N LEU A 143 13.14 1.24 10.49
CA LEU A 143 12.44 0.65 11.62
C LEU A 143 11.75 -0.66 11.24
N VAL A 144 11.07 -0.71 10.08
CA VAL A 144 10.45 -1.93 9.55
C VAL A 144 11.49 -3.00 9.28
N VAL A 145 12.60 -2.66 8.61
CA VAL A 145 13.68 -3.59 8.33
C VAL A 145 14.29 -4.14 9.63
N LEU A 146 14.53 -3.27 10.61
CA LEU A 146 15.03 -3.68 11.93
C LEU A 146 14.05 -4.62 12.63
N ALA A 147 12.76 -4.30 12.64
CA ALA A 147 11.72 -5.14 13.25
C ALA A 147 11.66 -6.53 12.58
N LEU A 148 11.76 -6.59 11.25
CA LEU A 148 11.80 -7.86 10.52
C LEU A 148 13.06 -8.67 10.86
N LEU A 149 14.23 -8.03 10.93
CA LEU A 149 15.47 -8.71 11.31
C LEU A 149 15.41 -9.25 12.74
N VAL A 150 14.92 -8.45 13.69
CA VAL A 150 14.72 -8.88 15.08
C VAL A 150 13.74 -10.06 15.15
N SER A 151 12.61 -9.98 14.44
CA SER A 151 11.63 -11.07 14.38
C SER A 151 12.25 -12.34 13.81
N LEU A 152 13.05 -12.22 12.74
CA LEU A 152 13.75 -13.36 12.13
C LEU A 152 14.73 -14.01 13.10
N VAL A 153 15.52 -13.20 13.80
CA VAL A 153 16.50 -13.70 14.80
C VAL A 153 15.79 -14.38 15.96
N LEU A 154 14.72 -13.80 16.49
CA LEU A 154 13.94 -14.39 17.58
C LEU A 154 13.26 -15.69 17.17
N SER A 155 12.77 -15.77 15.93
CA SER A 155 12.09 -16.94 15.40
C SER A 155 13.05 -18.01 14.84
N TRP A 156 14.36 -17.74 14.81
CA TRP A 156 15.36 -18.61 14.14
C TRP A 156 15.29 -20.07 14.61
N LYS A 157 15.12 -20.29 15.92
CA LYS A 157 15.02 -21.65 16.49
C LYS A 157 13.70 -22.36 16.18
N GLN A 158 12.68 -21.60 15.79
CA GLN A 158 11.34 -22.12 15.47
C GLN A 158 11.10 -22.25 13.97
N LEU A 159 12.06 -21.77 13.15
CA LEU A 159 12.00 -21.88 11.69
C LEU A 159 12.09 -23.36 11.27
N ASN A 160 10.95 -23.90 10.89
CA ASN A 160 10.85 -25.26 10.37
C ASN A 160 10.50 -25.21 8.88
N PHE A 161 11.51 -25.35 8.04
CA PHE A 161 11.33 -25.35 6.58
C PHE A 161 10.44 -26.50 6.06
N TYR A 162 10.23 -27.55 6.85
CA TYR A 162 9.29 -28.63 6.50
C TYR A 162 7.84 -28.15 6.50
N GLU A 163 7.52 -27.10 7.23
CA GLU A 163 6.17 -26.51 7.24
C GLU A 163 5.81 -25.80 5.92
N LEU A 164 6.80 -25.50 5.08
CA LEU A 164 6.56 -25.02 3.73
C LEU A 164 6.07 -26.10 2.78
N ARG A 165 6.08 -27.38 3.21
CA ARG A 165 5.58 -28.52 2.44
C ARG A 165 4.34 -29.10 3.13
N PRO A 166 3.35 -29.64 2.38
CA PRO A 166 3.25 -29.58 0.92
C PRO A 166 2.84 -28.18 0.42
N VAL A 167 3.41 -27.77 -0.70
CA VAL A 167 3.01 -26.54 -1.40
C VAL A 167 1.59 -26.75 -1.93
N LEU A 168 0.72 -25.74 -1.80
CA LEU A 168 -0.71 -25.79 -2.18
C LEU A 168 -1.52 -26.79 -1.33
N SER A 169 -1.23 -26.88 -0.03
CA SER A 169 -1.97 -27.74 0.89
C SER A 169 -3.46 -27.42 0.98
N ASP A 170 -3.81 -26.13 0.84
CA ASP A 170 -5.19 -25.64 0.88
C ASP A 170 -5.92 -25.79 -0.47
N GLY A 171 -5.23 -26.30 -1.48
CA GLY A 171 -5.74 -26.48 -2.83
C GLY A 171 -5.64 -25.23 -3.72
N VAL A 172 -5.66 -25.45 -5.03
CA VAL A 172 -5.53 -24.38 -6.04
C VAL A 172 -6.76 -23.49 -6.12
N LYS A 173 -7.92 -23.94 -5.61
CA LYS A 173 -9.21 -23.24 -5.78
C LYS A 173 -9.25 -21.85 -5.14
N ASP A 174 -8.64 -21.69 -3.96
CA ASP A 174 -8.66 -20.42 -3.23
C ASP A 174 -7.51 -19.49 -3.61
N LEU A 175 -6.50 -19.99 -4.31
CA LEU A 175 -5.33 -19.22 -4.71
C LEU A 175 -5.68 -17.98 -5.56
N PRO A 176 -6.54 -18.06 -6.61
CA PRO A 176 -6.90 -16.89 -7.40
C PRO A 176 -7.59 -15.79 -6.58
N LYS A 177 -8.44 -16.17 -5.62
CA LYS A 177 -9.11 -15.24 -4.70
C LYS A 177 -8.10 -14.51 -3.81
N ARG A 178 -7.12 -15.23 -3.25
CA ARG A 178 -6.05 -14.67 -2.42
C ARG A 178 -5.17 -13.71 -3.23
N VAL A 179 -4.76 -14.12 -4.43
CA VAL A 179 -4.00 -13.27 -5.37
C VAL A 179 -4.77 -12.01 -5.72
N TYR A 180 -6.07 -12.14 -6.00
CA TYR A 180 -6.94 -10.99 -6.30
C TYR A 180 -7.03 -10.01 -5.11
N LEU A 181 -7.19 -10.50 -3.89
CA LEU A 181 -7.23 -9.67 -2.68
C LEU A 181 -5.91 -8.92 -2.47
N LEU A 182 -4.78 -9.62 -2.59
CA LEU A 182 -3.45 -9.02 -2.47
C LEU A 182 -3.16 -8.02 -3.60
N LEU A 183 -3.65 -8.28 -4.81
CA LEU A 183 -3.51 -7.34 -5.93
C LEU A 183 -4.36 -6.09 -5.73
N SER A 184 -5.58 -6.25 -5.21
CA SER A 184 -6.53 -5.15 -5.08
C SER A 184 -6.20 -4.20 -3.94
N VAL A 185 -5.76 -4.71 -2.79
CA VAL A 185 -5.55 -3.90 -1.59
C VAL A 185 -4.14 -3.33 -1.54
N PRO A 186 -3.05 -4.11 -1.35
CA PRO A 186 -1.72 -3.51 -1.23
C PRO A 186 -1.24 -2.86 -2.53
N PHE A 187 -1.37 -3.53 -3.67
CA PHE A 187 -0.87 -2.99 -4.93
C PHE A 187 -1.79 -1.94 -5.56
N GLY A 188 -3.09 -1.94 -5.23
CA GLY A 188 -4.01 -0.87 -5.60
C GLY A 188 -3.62 0.49 -4.99
N GLU A 189 -2.97 0.49 -3.82
CA GLU A 189 -2.49 1.72 -3.18
C GLU A 189 -1.38 2.43 -3.95
N VAL A 190 -0.63 1.70 -4.79
CA VAL A 190 0.35 2.29 -5.72
C VAL A 190 -0.30 3.32 -6.64
N PHE A 191 -1.53 3.05 -7.07
CA PHE A 191 -2.31 3.99 -7.89
C PHE A 191 -2.63 5.29 -7.15
N TYR A 192 -3.04 5.20 -5.88
CA TYR A 192 -3.30 6.39 -5.05
C TYR A 192 -2.02 7.16 -4.77
N ALA A 193 -0.92 6.47 -4.48
CA ALA A 193 0.37 7.11 -4.30
C ALA A 193 0.82 7.84 -5.56
N ALA A 194 0.63 7.23 -6.74
CA ALA A 194 0.91 7.86 -8.03
C ALA A 194 0.02 9.08 -8.28
N ALA A 195 -1.28 9.01 -7.93
CA ALA A 195 -2.22 10.11 -8.06
C ALA A 195 -1.87 11.30 -7.14
N VAL A 196 -1.51 11.03 -5.88
CA VAL A 196 -1.14 12.06 -4.88
C VAL A 196 0.21 12.71 -5.19
N LEU A 197 1.16 11.92 -5.67
CA LEU A 197 2.49 12.41 -6.03
C LEU A 197 2.50 13.13 -7.38
N GLY A 198 1.44 13.02 -8.16
CA GLY A 198 1.18 13.42 -9.53
C GLY A 198 2.06 14.49 -10.18
N GLY A 199 2.27 14.37 -11.50
CA GLY A 199 2.85 15.43 -12.33
C GLY A 199 4.37 15.69 -12.19
N ARG A 200 5.11 14.87 -11.41
CA ARG A 200 6.56 15.08 -11.18
C ARG A 200 7.48 14.20 -12.05
N GLY A 201 6.94 13.64 -13.13
CA GLY A 201 7.70 13.04 -14.23
C GLY A 201 8.56 11.82 -13.87
N THR A 202 9.70 11.72 -14.53
CA THR A 202 10.64 10.59 -14.49
C THR A 202 11.12 10.17 -13.08
N ARG A 203 11.06 11.06 -12.10
CA ARG A 203 11.47 10.76 -10.72
C ARG A 203 10.50 9.81 -10.01
N ILE A 204 9.22 9.95 -10.31
CA ILE A 204 8.18 9.06 -9.73
C ILE A 204 8.29 7.68 -10.37
N ARG A 205 8.45 7.62 -11.69
CA ARG A 205 8.65 6.35 -12.41
C ARG A 205 9.76 5.50 -11.76
N ASN A 206 10.94 6.09 -11.59
CA ASN A 206 12.08 5.37 -11.02
C ASN A 206 11.82 4.94 -9.57
N GLY A 207 11.00 5.71 -8.82
CA GLY A 207 10.57 5.36 -7.48
C GLY A 207 9.59 4.18 -7.44
N LEU A 208 8.58 4.22 -8.30
CA LEU A 208 7.57 3.17 -8.45
C LEU A 208 8.19 1.85 -8.90
N LEU A 209 9.00 1.88 -9.95
CA LEU A 209 9.67 0.67 -10.45
C LEU A 209 10.58 0.03 -9.39
N ARG A 210 11.34 0.82 -8.63
CA ARG A 210 12.21 0.30 -7.56
C ARG A 210 11.46 -0.24 -6.35
N ALA A 211 10.23 0.15 -6.13
CA ALA A 211 9.43 -0.33 -5.01
C ALA A 211 8.69 -1.63 -5.33
N CYS A 212 8.45 -1.92 -6.62
CA CYS A 212 7.71 -3.10 -7.05
C CYS A 212 8.62 -4.26 -7.51
N VAL A 213 9.93 -3.99 -7.69
CA VAL A 213 10.97 -5.00 -7.95
C VAL A 213 11.74 -5.30 -6.69
#